data_e790dc0ec42e696112e0392572063179
#
_entry.id   e790dc0ec42e696112e0392572063179
#
_cell.length_a   1.000
_cell.length_b   1.000
_cell.length_c   1.000
_cell.angle_alpha   90.00
_cell.angle_beta   90.00
_cell.angle_gamma   90.00
#
_symmetry.space_group_name_H-M   'P 1'
#
loop_
_entity.id
_entity.type
_entity.pdbx_description
1 polymer ?
#
loop_
_entity_poly.entity_id
_entity_poly.type
_entity_poly.pdbx_seq_one_letter_code
_entity_poly.pdbx_strand_id
1 'polypeptide(L)'
;MRICDIIGSGRPSVSFEIFPPKRQDPTLFGDAEAKAAMDRTKEVVRKIAAAHPAFISVTYGAAGGTTGANTAAIAQFVQDECHVPALAHLTCITSSRDRIADEIVSFREKGIKNILCLRGDLPQGKREEGTGNREQGLGIRGEFQHAVDLVKACRDCSLTPDPCSLCLGGACYPERHPECAHIDEDIAHLKEKVDAGLDFLTTQMFFDNNVYFHYLARLRSAGITIPVLAGIMPVTNGKQIARICALSGTSLPPRFRSIVDRFGDNPTAMMDAGVAYATEQIIDLFANGVNNVHVYTMNRPEIAIRIMLNLHGIIA
;
A
#
# COMPACT_ATOMS: atom_id res chain seq x y z
N MET A 1 -1.54 -10.89 15.83
CA MET A 1 -0.31 -10.09 16.08
C MET A 1 -0.51 -8.71 15.48
N ARG A 2 -0.10 -7.63 16.17
CA ARG A 2 -0.15 -6.28 15.60
C ARG A 2 1.14 -6.02 14.82
N ILE A 3 1.02 -5.36 13.67
CA ILE A 3 2.17 -5.04 12.81
C ILE A 3 3.10 -4.05 13.51
N CYS A 4 2.58 -3.11 14.30
CA CYS A 4 3.41 -2.18 15.08
C CYS A 4 4.36 -2.90 16.05
N ASP A 5 4.02 -4.09 16.55
CA ASP A 5 4.91 -4.88 17.40
C ASP A 5 6.06 -5.51 16.58
N ILE A 6 5.79 -5.87 15.31
CA ILE A 6 6.80 -6.42 14.40
C ILE A 6 7.80 -5.33 14.00
N ILE A 7 7.28 -4.21 13.49
CA ILE A 7 8.13 -3.10 12.99
C ILE A 7 8.87 -2.36 14.10
N GLY A 8 8.34 -2.42 15.32
CA GLY A 8 8.99 -1.87 16.52
C GLY A 8 10.09 -2.75 17.09
N SER A 9 10.27 -3.98 16.59
CA SER A 9 11.28 -4.93 17.12
C SER A 9 12.74 -4.53 16.87
N GLY A 10 12.98 -3.60 15.95
CA GLY A 10 14.32 -3.18 15.53
C GLY A 10 15.04 -4.19 14.62
N ARG A 11 14.42 -5.32 14.29
CA ARG A 11 14.98 -6.33 13.36
C ARG A 11 14.62 -6.00 11.91
N PRO A 12 15.51 -6.29 10.94
CA PRO A 12 15.17 -6.19 9.54
C PRO A 12 13.93 -7.00 9.19
N SER A 13 12.99 -6.40 8.50
CA SER A 13 11.74 -7.03 8.11
C SER A 13 11.33 -6.65 6.68
N VAL A 14 10.84 -7.64 5.93
CA VAL A 14 10.31 -7.45 4.58
C VAL A 14 8.85 -7.90 4.56
N SER A 15 7.97 -7.05 4.07
CA SER A 15 6.56 -7.31 3.89
C SER A 15 6.17 -7.13 2.41
N PHE A 16 5.06 -7.73 2.01
CA PHE A 16 4.61 -7.72 0.62
C PHE A 16 3.18 -7.22 0.48
N GLU A 17 2.93 -6.49 -0.60
CA GLU A 17 1.59 -6.07 -0.98
C GLU A 17 1.02 -6.99 -2.06
N ILE A 18 -0.27 -7.30 -1.93
CA ILE A 18 -1.06 -8.01 -2.92
C ILE A 18 -2.37 -7.28 -3.22
N PHE A 19 -2.91 -7.53 -4.40
CA PHE A 19 -4.22 -7.05 -4.83
C PHE A 19 -5.24 -8.18 -4.72
N PRO A 20 -6.40 -7.97 -4.06
CA PRO A 20 -7.51 -8.91 -4.15
C PRO A 20 -8.04 -8.94 -5.59
N PRO A 21 -8.81 -9.97 -5.99
CA PRO A 21 -9.41 -10.02 -7.30
C PRO A 21 -10.34 -8.81 -7.48
N LYS A 22 -10.27 -8.18 -8.67
CA LYS A 22 -11.21 -7.10 -9.01
C LYS A 22 -12.62 -7.68 -9.01
N ARG A 23 -13.60 -6.90 -8.50
CA ARG A 23 -15.01 -7.25 -8.66
C ARG A 23 -15.30 -7.24 -10.15
N GLN A 24 -15.68 -8.38 -10.67
CA GLN A 24 -16.25 -8.48 -12.01
C GLN A 24 -17.71 -8.05 -11.94
N ASP A 25 -18.19 -7.41 -12.98
CA ASP A 25 -19.60 -7.03 -13.08
C ASP A 25 -20.45 -8.32 -13.04
N PRO A 26 -21.32 -8.50 -12.03
CA PRO A 26 -22.10 -9.73 -11.89
C PRO A 26 -23.07 -9.96 -13.07
N THR A 27 -23.34 -8.93 -13.89
CA THR A 27 -24.14 -9.07 -15.09
C THR A 27 -23.37 -9.64 -16.29
N LEU A 28 -22.03 -9.57 -16.27
CA LEU A 28 -21.13 -10.02 -17.33
C LEU A 28 -20.35 -11.30 -16.95
N PHE A 29 -20.18 -11.57 -15.66
CA PHE A 29 -19.38 -12.68 -15.16
C PHE A 29 -20.13 -13.46 -14.09
N GLY A 30 -20.19 -14.78 -14.24
CA GLY A 30 -20.87 -15.67 -13.31
C GLY A 30 -20.09 -15.92 -11.99
N ASP A 31 -20.79 -16.46 -10.99
CA ASP A 31 -20.21 -16.82 -9.68
C ASP A 31 -19.00 -17.75 -9.79
N ALA A 32 -18.97 -18.62 -10.80
CA ALA A 32 -17.86 -19.54 -11.04
C ALA A 32 -16.55 -18.80 -11.40
N GLU A 33 -16.64 -17.72 -12.19
CA GLU A 33 -15.45 -16.92 -12.56
C GLU A 33 -14.95 -16.08 -11.39
N ALA A 34 -15.86 -15.51 -10.60
CA ALA A 34 -15.50 -14.79 -9.37
C ALA A 34 -14.79 -15.71 -8.38
N LYS A 35 -15.30 -16.94 -8.19
CA LYS A 35 -14.67 -17.97 -7.37
C LYS A 35 -13.28 -18.34 -7.91
N ALA A 36 -13.15 -18.58 -9.21
CA ALA A 36 -11.87 -18.92 -9.84
C ALA A 36 -10.84 -17.78 -9.70
N ALA A 37 -11.26 -16.50 -9.77
CA ALA A 37 -10.39 -15.36 -9.52
C ALA A 37 -9.91 -15.29 -8.06
N MET A 38 -10.79 -15.58 -7.11
CA MET A 38 -10.46 -15.67 -5.70
C MET A 38 -9.47 -16.80 -5.43
N ASP A 39 -9.70 -17.99 -5.99
CA ASP A 39 -8.81 -19.14 -5.82
C ASP A 39 -7.42 -18.89 -6.42
N ARG A 40 -7.33 -18.25 -7.59
CA ARG A 40 -6.04 -17.81 -8.17
C ARG A 40 -5.31 -16.83 -7.24
N THR A 41 -6.01 -15.87 -6.65
CA THR A 41 -5.40 -14.93 -5.71
C THR A 41 -4.91 -15.63 -4.46
N LYS A 42 -5.68 -16.55 -3.89
CA LYS A 42 -5.25 -17.36 -2.75
C LYS A 42 -3.99 -18.18 -3.05
N GLU A 43 -3.86 -18.70 -4.27
CA GLU A 43 -2.65 -19.44 -4.69
C GLU A 43 -1.42 -18.52 -4.76
N VAL A 44 -1.57 -17.29 -5.26
CA VAL A 44 -0.51 -16.27 -5.22
C VAL A 44 -0.12 -15.96 -3.76
N VAL A 45 -1.09 -15.79 -2.88
CA VAL A 45 -0.86 -15.54 -1.45
C VAL A 45 -0.07 -16.68 -0.80
N ARG A 46 -0.44 -17.94 -1.04
CA ARG A 46 0.31 -19.10 -0.50
C ARG A 46 1.77 -19.08 -0.93
N LYS A 47 2.05 -18.78 -2.21
CA LYS A 47 3.41 -18.71 -2.72
C LYS A 47 4.22 -17.55 -2.10
N ILE A 48 3.59 -16.40 -1.87
CA ILE A 48 4.24 -15.27 -1.19
C ILE A 48 4.45 -15.59 0.29
N ALA A 49 3.48 -16.19 0.97
CA ALA A 49 3.57 -16.58 2.37
C ALA A 49 4.69 -17.61 2.61
N ALA A 50 4.93 -18.52 1.66
CA ALA A 50 6.04 -19.48 1.71
C ALA A 50 7.43 -18.83 1.68
N ALA A 51 7.54 -17.55 1.31
CA ALA A 51 8.76 -16.76 1.43
C ALA A 51 8.97 -16.16 2.83
N HIS A 52 8.09 -16.48 3.79
CA HIS A 52 8.15 -16.04 5.20
C HIS A 52 8.24 -14.51 5.39
N PRO A 53 7.32 -13.73 4.81
CA PRO A 53 7.29 -12.28 5.03
C PRO A 53 6.92 -11.93 6.47
N ALA A 54 7.31 -10.75 6.92
CA ALA A 54 6.91 -10.21 8.22
C ALA A 54 5.39 -10.01 8.32
N PHE A 55 4.77 -9.57 7.23
CA PHE A 55 3.31 -9.50 7.05
C PHE A 55 2.96 -9.36 5.56
N ILE A 56 1.69 -9.55 5.22
CA ILE A 56 1.15 -9.32 3.87
C ILE A 56 0.08 -8.25 3.95
N SER A 57 0.20 -7.18 3.13
CA SER A 57 -0.85 -6.19 2.96
C SER A 57 -1.78 -6.55 1.81
N VAL A 58 -3.06 -6.28 1.99
CA VAL A 58 -4.12 -6.56 1.01
C VAL A 58 -4.78 -5.24 0.63
N THR A 59 -4.62 -4.82 -0.62
CA THR A 59 -5.15 -3.54 -1.07
C THR A 59 -6.68 -3.51 -1.04
N TYR A 60 -7.22 -2.30 -0.90
CA TYR A 60 -8.63 -2.01 -1.12
C TYR A 60 -8.77 -1.57 -2.58
N GLY A 61 -9.72 -2.12 -3.31
CA GLY A 61 -9.78 -1.88 -4.75
C GLY A 61 -9.83 -0.42 -5.15
N ALA A 62 -8.94 -0.04 -6.04
CA ALA A 62 -8.92 1.27 -6.65
C ALA A 62 -10.18 1.48 -7.51
N ALA A 63 -10.70 2.72 -7.55
CA ALA A 63 -11.80 3.17 -8.43
C ALA A 63 -13.16 2.46 -8.22
N GLY A 64 -13.60 2.24 -6.97
CA GLY A 64 -15.00 1.87 -6.67
C GLY A 64 -15.43 0.47 -7.11
N GLY A 65 -14.52 -0.36 -7.61
CA GLY A 65 -14.84 -1.68 -8.17
C GLY A 65 -14.68 -2.88 -7.22
N THR A 66 -13.96 -2.74 -6.13
CA THR A 66 -13.81 -3.82 -5.13
C THR A 66 -14.60 -3.48 -3.88
N THR A 67 -15.40 -4.42 -3.41
CA THR A 67 -16.01 -4.30 -2.09
C THR A 67 -14.96 -4.67 -1.06
N GLY A 68 -14.97 -4.03 0.11
CA GLY A 68 -14.17 -4.41 1.27
C GLY A 68 -14.23 -5.90 1.61
N ALA A 69 -15.30 -6.57 1.19
CA ALA A 69 -15.49 -8.01 1.32
C ALA A 69 -14.34 -8.84 0.73
N ASN A 70 -13.81 -8.49 -0.45
CA ASN A 70 -12.69 -9.23 -1.05
C ASN A 70 -11.39 -8.98 -0.28
N THR A 71 -11.15 -7.74 0.17
CA THR A 71 -10.01 -7.38 1.01
C THR A 71 -10.05 -8.14 2.33
N ALA A 72 -11.21 -8.12 3.01
CA ALA A 72 -11.42 -8.83 4.27
C ALA A 72 -11.26 -10.35 4.12
N ALA A 73 -11.81 -10.94 3.06
CA ALA A 73 -11.71 -12.38 2.80
C ALA A 73 -10.26 -12.84 2.53
N ILE A 74 -9.49 -12.06 1.75
CA ILE A 74 -8.08 -12.39 1.52
C ILE A 74 -7.23 -12.11 2.77
N ALA A 75 -7.46 -11.01 3.50
CA ALA A 75 -6.74 -10.72 4.73
C ALA A 75 -6.99 -11.81 5.79
N GLN A 76 -8.23 -12.29 5.91
CA GLN A 76 -8.57 -13.42 6.77
C GLN A 76 -7.82 -14.69 6.32
N PHE A 77 -7.82 -15.01 5.03
CA PHE A 77 -7.10 -16.14 4.48
C PHE A 77 -5.58 -16.09 4.75
N VAL A 78 -4.97 -14.89 4.65
CA VAL A 78 -3.56 -14.67 5.02
C VAL A 78 -3.28 -15.05 6.47
N GLN A 79 -4.19 -14.68 7.39
CA GLN A 79 -4.03 -14.98 8.83
C GLN A 79 -4.31 -16.44 9.17
N ASP A 80 -5.44 -16.95 8.70
CA ASP A 80 -5.99 -18.23 9.17
C ASP A 80 -5.32 -19.43 8.46
N GLU A 81 -5.06 -19.29 7.15
CA GLU A 81 -4.54 -20.40 6.34
C GLU A 81 -3.03 -20.31 6.11
N CYS A 82 -2.49 -19.09 6.00
CA CYS A 82 -1.06 -18.90 5.76
C CYS A 82 -0.28 -18.59 7.05
N HIS A 83 -0.95 -18.31 8.15
CA HIS A 83 -0.37 -17.97 9.46
C HIS A 83 0.59 -16.77 9.42
N VAL A 84 0.33 -15.82 8.50
CA VAL A 84 1.08 -14.58 8.34
C VAL A 84 0.20 -13.41 8.82
N PRO A 85 0.72 -12.42 9.57
CA PRO A 85 -0.04 -11.22 9.90
C PRO A 85 -0.53 -10.51 8.65
N ALA A 86 -1.80 -10.08 8.65
CA ALA A 86 -2.39 -9.34 7.53
C ALA A 86 -2.57 -7.86 7.87
N LEU A 87 -2.34 -6.98 6.88
CA LEU A 87 -2.68 -5.56 6.89
C LEU A 87 -3.77 -5.32 5.86
N ALA A 88 -4.99 -5.01 6.30
CA ALA A 88 -6.07 -4.70 5.38
C ALA A 88 -6.07 -3.21 5.04
N HIS A 89 -6.09 -2.84 3.76
CA HIS A 89 -6.32 -1.46 3.37
C HIS A 89 -7.80 -1.11 3.54
N LEU A 90 -8.08 0.13 3.90
CA LEU A 90 -9.42 0.70 3.98
C LEU A 90 -9.40 2.10 3.38
N THR A 91 -10.33 2.38 2.45
CA THR A 91 -10.46 3.69 1.80
C THR A 91 -11.78 4.35 2.17
N CYS A 92 -11.83 5.69 2.22
CA CYS A 92 -12.97 6.41 2.75
C CYS A 92 -13.65 7.39 1.79
N ILE A 93 -12.99 7.85 0.71
CA ILE A 93 -13.45 9.01 -0.10
C ILE A 93 -14.88 8.89 -0.66
N THR A 94 -15.35 7.67 -0.91
CA THR A 94 -16.70 7.41 -1.45
C THR A 94 -17.61 6.73 -0.44
N SER A 95 -17.22 6.70 0.85
CA SER A 95 -17.94 5.94 1.87
C SER A 95 -18.71 6.85 2.81
N SER A 96 -19.87 6.39 3.28
CA SER A 96 -20.58 6.96 4.41
C SER A 96 -19.96 6.49 5.74
N ARG A 97 -20.33 7.18 6.83
CA ARG A 97 -19.90 6.82 8.18
C ARG A 97 -20.37 5.42 8.57
N ASP A 98 -21.62 5.09 8.23
CA ASP A 98 -22.19 3.76 8.50
C ASP A 98 -21.43 2.66 7.76
N ARG A 99 -21.09 2.88 6.48
CA ARG A 99 -20.32 1.93 5.71
C ARG A 99 -18.93 1.70 6.28
N ILE A 100 -18.25 2.74 6.74
CA ILE A 100 -16.93 2.60 7.40
C ILE A 100 -17.08 1.81 8.71
N ALA A 101 -18.14 2.08 9.50
CA ALA A 101 -18.43 1.32 10.71
C ALA A 101 -18.65 -0.17 10.41
N ASP A 102 -19.45 -0.50 9.40
CA ASP A 102 -19.69 -1.88 8.97
C ASP A 102 -18.41 -2.59 8.52
N GLU A 103 -17.54 -1.90 7.77
CA GLU A 103 -16.24 -2.47 7.33
C GLU A 103 -15.32 -2.73 8.53
N ILE A 104 -15.23 -1.82 9.50
CA ILE A 104 -14.45 -1.99 10.74
C ILE A 104 -14.99 -3.19 11.54
N VAL A 105 -16.31 -3.30 11.69
CA VAL A 105 -16.95 -4.44 12.35
C VAL A 105 -16.61 -5.75 11.62
N SER A 106 -16.75 -5.77 10.29
CA SER A 106 -16.40 -6.94 9.46
C SER A 106 -14.95 -7.35 9.61
N PHE A 107 -13.99 -6.40 9.63
CA PHE A 107 -12.58 -6.70 9.87
C PHE A 107 -12.38 -7.32 11.25
N ARG A 108 -13.02 -6.76 12.27
CA ARG A 108 -12.92 -7.25 13.64
C ARG A 108 -13.47 -8.67 13.79
N GLU A 109 -14.65 -8.96 13.22
CA GLU A 109 -15.25 -10.30 13.22
C GLU A 109 -14.32 -11.36 12.60
N LYS A 110 -13.51 -10.95 11.62
CA LYS A 110 -12.49 -11.77 10.97
C LYS A 110 -11.12 -11.74 11.68
N GLY A 111 -11.03 -11.16 12.87
CA GLY A 111 -9.78 -11.06 13.63
C GLY A 111 -8.73 -10.13 13.02
N ILE A 112 -9.08 -9.30 12.03
CA ILE A 112 -8.18 -8.35 11.38
C ILE A 112 -8.02 -7.14 12.31
N LYS A 113 -6.80 -6.91 12.79
CA LYS A 113 -6.46 -5.83 13.72
C LYS A 113 -5.56 -4.75 13.12
N ASN A 114 -5.02 -4.97 11.93
CA ASN A 114 -4.10 -4.05 11.27
C ASN A 114 -4.79 -3.45 10.06
N ILE A 115 -4.91 -2.12 10.03
CA ILE A 115 -5.62 -1.39 8.98
C ILE A 115 -4.71 -0.31 8.42
N LEU A 116 -4.55 -0.25 7.10
CA LEU A 116 -3.92 0.88 6.42
C LEU A 116 -5.02 1.86 6.01
N CYS A 117 -5.06 3.01 6.67
CA CYS A 117 -6.05 4.05 6.46
C CYS A 117 -5.67 4.93 5.26
N LEU A 118 -6.47 4.90 4.22
CA LEU A 118 -6.24 5.62 2.96
C LEU A 118 -7.44 6.50 2.61
N ARG A 119 -7.20 7.58 1.88
CA ARG A 119 -8.28 8.35 1.28
C ARG A 119 -8.96 7.56 0.18
N GLY A 120 -8.17 6.95 -0.69
CA GLY A 120 -8.59 6.34 -1.94
C GLY A 120 -8.62 7.37 -3.09
N ASP A 121 -8.81 6.86 -4.31
CA ASP A 121 -8.89 7.66 -5.52
C ASP A 121 -10.34 8.07 -5.80
N LEU A 122 -10.52 9.29 -6.29
CA LEU A 122 -11.81 9.72 -6.79
C LEU A 122 -12.18 8.92 -8.04
N PRO A 123 -13.44 8.47 -8.19
CA PRO A 123 -13.88 7.84 -9.41
C PRO A 123 -13.60 8.76 -10.60
N GLN A 124 -12.86 8.26 -11.58
CA GLN A 124 -12.66 9.01 -12.82
C GLN A 124 -14.04 9.07 -13.53
N GLY A 125 -14.71 10.22 -13.46
CA GLY A 125 -15.86 10.50 -14.28
C GLY A 125 -15.44 10.34 -15.74
N LYS A 126 -16.30 9.73 -16.59
CA LYS A 126 -16.17 9.82 -18.03
C LYS A 126 -16.08 11.32 -18.35
N ARG A 127 -14.90 11.78 -18.80
CA ARG A 127 -14.78 13.09 -19.43
C ARG A 127 -15.64 13.03 -20.68
N GLU A 128 -16.86 13.55 -20.62
CA GLU A 128 -17.53 13.97 -21.82
C GLU A 128 -16.73 15.15 -22.36
N GLU A 129 -16.08 14.94 -23.50
CA GLU A 129 -15.46 16.00 -24.26
C GLU A 129 -16.55 16.99 -24.69
N GLY A 130 -16.51 18.19 -24.15
CA GLY A 130 -17.29 19.32 -24.62
C GLY A 130 -18.41 19.79 -23.70
N THR A 131 -18.07 20.46 -22.63
CA THR A 131 -18.75 21.70 -22.16
C THR A 131 -17.98 22.27 -20.97
N GLY A 132 -17.60 23.53 -21.09
CA GLY A 132 -16.72 24.25 -20.17
C GLY A 132 -17.35 24.70 -18.85
N ASN A 133 -17.91 23.81 -18.06
CA ASN A 133 -18.34 24.13 -16.70
C ASN A 133 -17.60 23.26 -15.69
N ARG A 134 -16.68 23.89 -14.97
CA ARG A 134 -15.82 23.30 -13.91
C ARG A 134 -16.59 22.85 -12.65
N GLU A 135 -17.92 22.95 -12.58
CA GLU A 135 -18.69 22.71 -11.36
C GLU A 135 -19.50 21.40 -11.33
N GLN A 136 -19.50 20.58 -12.36
CA GLN A 136 -20.34 19.36 -12.41
C GLN A 136 -19.59 18.03 -12.27
N GLY A 137 -18.36 18.03 -11.75
CA GLY A 137 -17.63 16.83 -11.35
C GLY A 137 -17.91 16.35 -9.91
N LEU A 138 -18.97 16.79 -9.26
CA LEU A 138 -19.37 16.49 -7.88
C LEU A 138 -20.21 15.21 -7.76
N GLY A 139 -19.84 14.15 -8.46
CA GLY A 139 -20.43 12.83 -8.28
C GLY A 139 -19.89 12.13 -7.05
N ILE A 140 -20.64 12.17 -5.94
CA ILE A 140 -20.54 11.31 -4.75
C ILE A 140 -19.19 11.43 -4.02
N ARG A 141 -18.93 12.57 -3.37
CA ARG A 141 -18.04 12.61 -2.22
C ARG A 141 -18.78 12.00 -1.03
N GLY A 142 -18.17 11.00 -0.39
CA GLY A 142 -18.65 10.48 0.89
C GLY A 142 -18.52 11.53 2.02
N GLU A 143 -18.87 11.14 3.22
CA GLU A 143 -18.76 12.02 4.41
C GLU A 143 -17.29 12.26 4.82
N PHE A 144 -16.37 11.43 4.33
CA PHE A 144 -14.93 11.54 4.58
C PHE A 144 -14.24 12.24 3.40
N GLN A 145 -13.47 13.28 3.69
CA GLN A 145 -12.75 14.05 2.68
C GLN A 145 -11.28 13.61 2.58
N HIS A 146 -10.68 13.20 3.71
CA HIS A 146 -9.27 12.89 3.84
C HIS A 146 -9.04 11.64 4.68
N ALA A 147 -7.86 11.03 4.53
CA ALA A 147 -7.50 9.86 5.32
C ALA A 147 -7.46 10.14 6.84
N VAL A 148 -7.24 11.38 7.27
CA VAL A 148 -7.29 11.76 8.68
C VAL A 148 -8.67 11.55 9.27
N ASP A 149 -9.74 11.75 8.50
CA ASP A 149 -11.12 11.54 8.96
C ASP A 149 -11.35 10.04 9.23
N LEU A 150 -10.80 9.17 8.38
CA LEU A 150 -10.84 7.71 8.58
C LEU A 150 -10.05 7.29 9.83
N VAL A 151 -8.86 7.86 10.05
CA VAL A 151 -8.06 7.57 11.26
C VAL A 151 -8.85 7.94 12.52
N LYS A 152 -9.47 9.12 12.54
CA LYS A 152 -10.33 9.55 13.65
C LYS A 152 -11.50 8.60 13.86
N ALA A 153 -12.16 8.15 12.77
CA ALA A 153 -13.26 7.17 12.86
C ALA A 153 -12.80 5.83 13.44
N CYS A 154 -11.64 5.33 13.03
CA CYS A 154 -11.07 4.09 13.57
C CYS A 154 -10.69 4.21 15.06
N ARG A 155 -10.38 5.42 15.55
CA ARG A 155 -10.06 5.70 16.95
C ARG A 155 -11.27 6.12 17.79
N ASP A 156 -12.43 6.36 17.17
CA ASP A 156 -13.66 6.75 17.84
C ASP A 156 -14.31 5.54 18.53
N CYS A 157 -14.40 5.56 19.86
CA CYS A 157 -15.00 4.49 20.65
C CYS A 157 -16.49 4.25 20.34
N SER A 158 -17.18 5.22 19.73
CA SER A 158 -18.57 5.05 19.31
C SER A 158 -18.73 4.19 18.07
N LEU A 159 -17.68 4.10 17.23
CA LEU A 159 -17.66 3.30 16.01
C LEU A 159 -16.83 2.02 16.17
N THR A 160 -15.80 2.08 17.01
CA THR A 160 -14.85 0.99 17.23
C THR A 160 -14.84 0.63 18.70
N PRO A 161 -15.50 -0.46 19.13
CA PRO A 161 -15.64 -0.81 20.57
C PRO A 161 -14.33 -1.00 21.34
N ASP A 162 -13.21 -1.27 20.63
CA ASP A 162 -11.87 -1.35 21.22
C ASP A 162 -10.84 -0.76 20.26
N PRO A 163 -10.82 0.59 20.12
CA PRO A 163 -9.96 1.25 19.15
C PRO A 163 -8.46 1.10 19.47
N CYS A 164 -8.11 0.83 20.74
CA CYS A 164 -6.72 0.62 21.16
C CYS A 164 -6.16 -0.73 20.71
N SER A 165 -7.00 -1.71 20.37
CA SER A 165 -6.55 -3.00 19.84
C SER A 165 -6.15 -2.95 18.38
N LEU A 166 -6.54 -1.90 17.65
CA LEU A 166 -6.18 -1.71 16.24
C LEU A 166 -4.76 -1.15 16.11
N CYS A 167 -4.03 -1.67 15.13
CA CYS A 167 -2.79 -1.09 14.63
C CYS A 167 -3.09 -0.37 13.32
N LEU A 168 -2.96 0.96 13.31
CA LEU A 168 -3.32 1.82 12.19
C LEU A 168 -2.07 2.32 11.46
N GLY A 169 -1.98 2.00 10.17
CA GLY A 169 -0.99 2.55 9.27
C GLY A 169 -1.56 3.68 8.41
N GLY A 170 -0.68 4.52 7.89
CA GLY A 170 -1.04 5.55 6.92
C GLY A 170 0.00 5.67 5.80
N ALA A 171 -0.42 6.18 4.63
CA ALA A 171 0.47 6.46 3.52
C ALA A 171 1.19 7.80 3.71
N CYS A 172 2.46 7.87 3.24
CA CYS A 172 3.25 9.09 3.14
C CYS A 172 4.05 9.10 1.83
N TYR A 173 4.56 10.27 1.41
CA TYR A 173 5.06 10.48 0.06
C TYR A 173 6.45 11.15 0.10
N PRO A 174 7.55 10.39 -0.12
CA PRO A 174 8.91 10.94 -0.08
C PRO A 174 9.16 12.07 -1.07
N GLU A 175 8.51 12.02 -2.23
CA GLU A 175 8.59 13.04 -3.27
C GLU A 175 7.36 13.97 -3.29
N ARG A 176 6.56 14.01 -2.20
CA ARG A 176 5.34 14.81 -2.04
C ARG A 176 4.10 14.16 -2.69
N HIS A 177 2.95 14.33 -2.06
CA HIS A 177 1.65 13.95 -2.65
C HIS A 177 1.37 14.78 -3.92
N PRO A 178 0.94 14.18 -5.04
CA PRO A 178 0.72 14.90 -6.31
C PRO A 178 -0.23 16.09 -6.22
N GLU A 179 -1.20 16.06 -5.30
CA GLU A 179 -2.17 17.15 -5.08
C GLU A 179 -1.66 18.27 -4.17
N CYS A 180 -0.54 18.10 -3.44
CA CYS A 180 0.05 19.15 -2.63
C CYS A 180 0.98 20.04 -3.45
N ALA A 181 0.97 21.36 -3.22
CA ALA A 181 1.87 22.27 -3.90
C ALA A 181 3.31 22.18 -3.37
N HIS A 182 3.45 22.00 -2.06
CA HIS A 182 4.73 21.98 -1.35
C HIS A 182 4.87 20.80 -0.42
N ILE A 183 6.10 20.30 -0.27
CA ILE A 183 6.41 19.16 0.62
C ILE A 183 6.15 19.48 2.08
N ASP A 184 6.31 20.74 2.51
CA ASP A 184 6.05 21.15 3.89
C ASP A 184 4.56 21.10 4.25
N GLU A 185 3.71 21.43 3.29
CA GLU A 185 2.26 21.29 3.39
C GLU A 185 1.86 19.82 3.51
N ASP A 186 2.43 18.95 2.66
CA ASP A 186 2.19 17.51 2.71
C ASP A 186 2.63 16.90 4.07
N ILE A 187 3.77 17.34 4.61
CA ILE A 187 4.25 16.93 5.93
C ILE A 187 3.34 17.44 7.04
N ALA A 188 2.79 18.65 6.93
CA ALA A 188 1.84 19.17 7.90
C ALA A 188 0.55 18.34 7.93
N HIS A 189 -0.04 18.01 6.78
CA HIS A 189 -1.18 17.11 6.69
C HIS A 189 -0.85 15.68 7.20
N LEU A 190 0.38 15.20 6.96
CA LEU A 190 0.83 13.93 7.51
C LEU A 190 0.90 13.99 9.04
N LYS A 191 1.39 15.10 9.61
CA LYS A 191 1.44 15.30 11.06
C LYS A 191 0.04 15.23 11.67
N GLU A 192 -0.96 15.87 11.05
CA GLU A 192 -2.36 15.77 11.48
C GLU A 192 -2.87 14.32 11.52
N LYS A 193 -2.53 13.50 10.50
CA LYS A 193 -2.88 12.07 10.49
C LYS A 193 -2.20 11.30 11.61
N VAL A 194 -0.94 11.59 11.87
CA VAL A 194 -0.16 10.94 12.94
C VAL A 194 -0.75 11.29 14.29
N ASP A 195 -1.06 12.57 14.52
CA ASP A 195 -1.65 13.07 15.77
C ASP A 195 -3.08 12.54 15.99
N ALA A 196 -3.80 12.22 14.91
CA ALA A 196 -5.09 11.54 14.97
C ALA A 196 -5.00 10.08 15.42
N GLY A 197 -3.79 9.49 15.49
CA GLY A 197 -3.56 8.18 16.10
C GLY A 197 -3.03 7.10 15.15
N LEU A 198 -2.21 7.43 14.15
CA LEU A 198 -1.48 6.42 13.40
C LEU A 198 -0.35 5.81 14.23
N ASP A 199 -0.12 4.51 14.08
CA ASP A 199 0.96 3.76 14.73
C ASP A 199 2.21 3.66 13.84
N PHE A 200 2.06 3.70 12.51
CA PHE A 200 3.17 3.63 11.56
C PHE A 200 2.80 4.27 10.20
N LEU A 201 3.81 4.47 9.37
CA LEU A 201 3.67 4.98 8.01
C LEU A 201 4.25 3.98 6.99
N THR A 202 3.68 3.96 5.78
CA THR A 202 4.26 3.29 4.62
C THR A 202 4.44 4.31 3.51
N THR A 203 5.64 4.40 2.92
CA THR A 203 5.87 5.39 1.87
C THR A 203 5.29 4.94 0.53
N GLN A 204 4.93 5.90 -0.31
CA GLN A 204 4.87 5.68 -1.76
C GLN A 204 6.25 5.18 -2.23
N MET A 205 6.29 4.42 -3.33
CA MET A 205 7.55 3.98 -3.93
C MET A 205 8.46 5.16 -4.26
N PHE A 206 9.74 4.91 -4.22
CA PHE A 206 10.82 5.80 -4.66
C PHE A 206 11.94 4.94 -5.24
N PHE A 207 12.79 5.55 -6.08
CA PHE A 207 13.88 4.83 -6.76
C PHE A 207 15.28 5.33 -6.38
N ASP A 208 15.37 6.34 -5.49
CA ASP A 208 16.61 6.85 -4.92
C ASP A 208 16.49 6.88 -3.40
N ASN A 209 17.33 6.12 -2.70
CA ASN A 209 17.30 6.04 -1.23
C ASN A 209 17.63 7.38 -0.56
N ASN A 210 18.38 8.27 -1.21
CA ASN A 210 18.63 9.60 -0.68
C ASN A 210 17.35 10.43 -0.53
N VAL A 211 16.38 10.26 -1.44
CA VAL A 211 15.05 10.88 -1.33
C VAL A 211 14.36 10.43 -0.04
N TYR A 212 14.39 9.13 0.24
CA TYR A 212 13.84 8.58 1.49
C TYR A 212 14.57 9.10 2.73
N PHE A 213 15.89 9.10 2.75
CA PHE A 213 16.67 9.57 3.91
C PHE A 213 16.42 11.04 4.21
N HIS A 214 16.40 11.90 3.17
CA HIS A 214 16.05 13.32 3.32
C HIS A 214 14.63 13.50 3.84
N TYR A 215 13.68 12.74 3.30
CA TYR A 215 12.29 12.79 3.74
C TYR A 215 12.16 12.37 5.21
N LEU A 216 12.82 11.27 5.62
CA LEU A 216 12.80 10.80 6.99
C LEU A 216 13.36 11.87 7.97
N ALA A 217 14.46 12.54 7.59
CA ALA A 217 15.02 13.64 8.39
C ALA A 217 14.01 14.80 8.56
N ARG A 218 13.29 15.18 7.48
CA ARG A 218 12.23 16.20 7.54
C ARG A 218 11.07 15.78 8.43
N LEU A 219 10.63 14.52 8.35
CA LEU A 219 9.60 13.98 9.24
C LEU A 219 10.01 14.10 10.72
N ARG A 220 11.25 13.72 11.04
CA ARG A 220 11.79 13.84 12.41
C ARG A 220 11.85 15.30 12.88
N SER A 221 12.24 16.22 12.01
CA SER A 221 12.25 17.67 12.30
C SER A 221 10.82 18.22 12.52
N ALA A 222 9.80 17.65 11.87
CA ALA A 222 8.39 17.99 12.07
C ALA A 222 7.77 17.29 13.30
N GLY A 223 8.54 16.54 14.09
CA GLY A 223 8.07 15.82 15.28
C GLY A 223 7.29 14.54 14.98
N ILE A 224 7.41 13.98 13.77
CA ILE A 224 6.86 12.68 13.42
C ILE A 224 7.89 11.61 13.76
N THR A 225 7.67 10.85 14.84
CA THR A 225 8.63 9.88 15.39
C THR A 225 8.22 8.42 15.18
N ILE A 226 6.98 8.16 14.75
CA ILE A 226 6.50 6.80 14.51
C ILE A 226 7.30 6.10 13.41
N PRO A 227 7.32 4.74 13.38
CA PRO A 227 8.02 3.97 12.35
C PRO A 227 7.55 4.32 10.93
N VAL A 228 8.48 4.30 9.97
CA VAL A 228 8.21 4.53 8.56
C VAL A 228 8.77 3.35 7.77
N LEU A 229 7.88 2.61 7.08
CA LEU A 229 8.27 1.53 6.19
C LEU A 229 8.63 2.10 4.83
N ALA A 230 9.77 1.68 4.29
CA ALA A 230 10.21 2.06 2.95
C ALA A 230 9.46 1.25 1.89
N GLY A 231 8.65 1.90 1.07
CA GLY A 231 7.90 1.30 -0.04
C GLY A 231 8.80 1.09 -1.24
N ILE A 232 9.05 -0.16 -1.63
CA ILE A 232 9.93 -0.53 -2.74
C ILE A 232 9.12 -1.20 -3.86
N MET A 233 9.31 -0.72 -5.08
CA MET A 233 8.65 -1.27 -6.26
C MET A 233 9.67 -1.88 -7.23
N PRO A 234 9.78 -3.21 -7.31
CA PRO A 234 10.55 -3.87 -8.36
C PRO A 234 9.91 -3.64 -9.73
N VAL A 235 10.57 -2.90 -10.60
CA VAL A 235 10.06 -2.60 -11.95
C VAL A 235 10.36 -3.74 -12.89
N THR A 236 9.34 -4.45 -13.31
CA THR A 236 9.45 -5.63 -14.17
C THR A 236 8.85 -5.42 -15.56
N ASN A 237 8.37 -4.22 -15.83
CA ASN A 237 7.81 -3.83 -17.12
C ASN A 237 8.20 -2.38 -17.43
N GLY A 238 9.17 -2.19 -18.33
CA GLY A 238 9.68 -0.87 -18.71
C GLY A 238 8.62 0.02 -19.36
N LYS A 239 7.67 -0.55 -20.10
CA LYS A 239 6.63 0.21 -20.81
C LYS A 239 5.63 0.91 -19.88
N GLN A 240 5.47 0.41 -18.65
CA GLN A 240 4.52 0.96 -17.69
C GLN A 240 5.14 1.98 -16.74
N ILE A 241 6.47 2.03 -16.63
CA ILE A 241 7.13 2.83 -15.59
C ILE A 241 6.87 4.32 -15.72
N ALA A 242 6.87 4.86 -16.93
CA ALA A 242 6.60 6.28 -17.15
C ALA A 242 5.20 6.68 -16.67
N ARG A 243 4.19 5.85 -16.94
CA ARG A 243 2.83 6.06 -16.46
C ARG A 243 2.73 5.93 -14.93
N ILE A 244 3.42 4.95 -14.37
CA ILE A 244 3.43 4.73 -12.91
C ILE A 244 4.05 5.94 -12.21
N CYS A 245 5.20 6.44 -12.69
CA CYS A 245 5.86 7.63 -12.15
C CYS A 245 4.96 8.87 -12.27
N ALA A 246 4.31 9.07 -13.42
CA ALA A 246 3.40 10.19 -13.62
C ALA A 246 2.19 10.18 -12.67
N LEU A 247 1.64 8.99 -12.38
CA LEU A 247 0.51 8.83 -11.46
C LEU A 247 0.89 9.00 -9.98
N SER A 248 2.08 8.55 -9.60
CA SER A 248 2.56 8.60 -8.21
C SER A 248 3.32 9.88 -7.86
N GLY A 249 3.69 10.69 -8.86
CA GLY A 249 4.58 11.83 -8.67
C GLY A 249 6.03 11.45 -8.40
N THR A 250 6.42 10.19 -8.68
CA THR A 250 7.75 9.65 -8.37
C THR A 250 8.73 9.92 -9.52
N SER A 251 9.95 10.32 -9.19
CA SER A 251 11.03 10.56 -10.13
C SER A 251 11.80 9.29 -10.47
N LEU A 252 12.26 9.20 -11.72
CA LEU A 252 13.11 8.10 -12.16
C LEU A 252 14.58 8.60 -12.21
N PRO A 253 15.45 8.15 -11.29
CA PRO A 253 16.83 8.62 -11.25
C PRO A 253 17.61 8.17 -12.50
N PRO A 254 18.65 8.91 -12.94
CA PRO A 254 19.39 8.61 -14.17
C PRO A 254 19.93 7.18 -14.24
N ARG A 255 20.43 6.66 -13.12
CA ARG A 255 20.94 5.28 -13.02
C ARG A 255 19.85 4.26 -13.38
N PHE A 256 18.65 4.41 -12.82
CA PHE A 256 17.57 3.46 -13.07
C PHE A 256 16.96 3.66 -14.45
N ARG A 257 16.90 4.91 -14.94
CA ARG A 257 16.46 5.22 -16.30
C ARG A 257 17.30 4.48 -17.34
N SER A 258 18.63 4.49 -17.21
CA SER A 258 19.53 3.75 -18.11
C SER A 258 19.25 2.25 -18.14
N ILE A 259 18.84 1.67 -17.02
CA ILE A 259 18.42 0.26 -16.92
C ILE A 259 17.13 0.04 -17.71
N VAL A 260 16.13 0.90 -17.51
CA VAL A 260 14.83 0.82 -18.20
C VAL A 260 15.02 1.02 -19.71
N ASP A 261 15.81 2.00 -20.13
CA ASP A 261 16.08 2.30 -21.54
C ASP A 261 16.79 1.11 -22.23
N ARG A 262 17.67 0.41 -21.51
CA ARG A 262 18.42 -0.72 -22.05
C ARG A 262 17.64 -2.03 -22.09
N PHE A 263 16.83 -2.31 -21.06
CA PHE A 263 16.21 -3.62 -20.84
C PHE A 263 14.70 -3.61 -20.95
N GLY A 264 14.05 -2.44 -20.99
CA GLY A 264 12.60 -2.29 -20.87
C GLY A 264 11.76 -3.02 -21.92
N ASP A 265 12.30 -3.27 -23.11
CA ASP A 265 11.64 -4.01 -24.20
C ASP A 265 11.79 -5.52 -24.07
N ASN A 266 12.69 -6.01 -23.22
CA ASN A 266 12.87 -7.43 -22.95
C ASN A 266 12.29 -7.78 -21.57
N PRO A 267 11.14 -8.48 -21.49
CA PRO A 267 10.48 -8.76 -20.21
C PRO A 267 11.33 -9.56 -19.22
N THR A 268 12.13 -10.51 -19.71
CA THR A 268 13.01 -11.32 -18.86
C THR A 268 14.16 -10.48 -18.30
N ALA A 269 14.85 -9.74 -19.16
CA ALA A 269 15.96 -8.88 -18.75
C ALA A 269 15.48 -7.75 -17.82
N MET A 270 14.31 -7.16 -18.10
CA MET A 270 13.74 -6.11 -17.23
C MET A 270 13.33 -6.66 -15.86
N MET A 271 12.79 -7.88 -15.80
CA MET A 271 12.51 -8.56 -14.55
C MET A 271 13.78 -8.75 -13.73
N ASP A 272 14.82 -9.29 -14.33
CA ASP A 272 16.09 -9.56 -13.64
C ASP A 272 16.73 -8.26 -13.14
N ALA A 273 16.81 -7.24 -14.00
CA ALA A 273 17.37 -5.94 -13.65
C ALA A 273 16.54 -5.21 -12.58
N GLY A 274 15.22 -5.25 -12.68
CA GLY A 274 14.32 -4.60 -11.72
C GLY A 274 14.35 -5.25 -10.34
N VAL A 275 14.42 -6.58 -10.25
CA VAL A 275 14.59 -7.30 -8.98
C VAL A 275 15.97 -7.01 -8.38
N ALA A 276 17.02 -7.00 -9.20
CA ALA A 276 18.37 -6.69 -8.74
C ALA A 276 18.46 -5.27 -8.17
N TYR A 277 17.90 -4.28 -8.87
CA TYR A 277 17.87 -2.89 -8.42
C TYR A 277 17.09 -2.73 -7.10
N ALA A 278 15.90 -3.33 -7.00
CA ALA A 278 15.10 -3.29 -5.78
C ALA A 278 15.82 -4.00 -4.60
N THR A 279 16.50 -5.11 -4.85
CA THR A 279 17.29 -5.80 -3.83
C THR A 279 18.44 -4.93 -3.33
N GLU A 280 19.15 -4.25 -4.23
CA GLU A 280 20.22 -3.31 -3.86
C GLU A 280 19.69 -2.13 -3.02
N GLN A 281 18.53 -1.56 -3.40
CA GLN A 281 17.88 -0.53 -2.58
C GLN A 281 17.60 -1.03 -1.16
N ILE A 282 17.06 -2.24 -1.01
CA ILE A 282 16.74 -2.82 0.29
C ILE A 282 18.00 -3.04 1.13
N ILE A 283 19.08 -3.55 0.52
CA ILE A 283 20.36 -3.75 1.20
C ILE A 283 20.93 -2.42 1.72
N ASP A 284 20.92 -1.39 0.88
CA ASP A 284 21.39 -0.06 1.26
C ASP A 284 20.51 0.56 2.37
N LEU A 285 19.19 0.40 2.32
CA LEU A 285 18.29 0.83 3.39
C LEU A 285 18.63 0.15 4.72
N PHE A 286 18.80 -1.17 4.74
CA PHE A 286 19.17 -1.92 5.94
C PHE A 286 20.54 -1.51 6.47
N ALA A 287 21.53 -1.32 5.59
CA ALA A 287 22.86 -0.86 5.97
C ALA A 287 22.85 0.53 6.62
N ASN A 288 21.86 1.37 6.30
CA ASN A 288 21.67 2.70 6.87
C ASN A 288 20.64 2.73 8.02
N GLY A 289 20.30 1.58 8.61
CA GLY A 289 19.45 1.47 9.80
C GLY A 289 17.94 1.58 9.55
N VAL A 290 17.47 1.49 8.30
CA VAL A 290 16.07 1.39 7.95
C VAL A 290 15.64 -0.07 7.96
N ASN A 291 15.06 -0.53 9.06
CA ASN A 291 14.81 -1.96 9.28
C ASN A 291 13.52 -2.50 8.67
N ASN A 292 12.62 -1.65 8.17
CA ASN A 292 11.30 -2.10 7.71
C ASN A 292 11.06 -1.70 6.26
N VAL A 293 10.87 -2.71 5.40
CA VAL A 293 10.63 -2.53 3.96
C VAL A 293 9.31 -3.18 3.56
N HIS A 294 8.57 -2.47 2.71
CA HIS A 294 7.31 -2.93 2.13
C HIS A 294 7.43 -3.00 0.61
N VAL A 295 7.28 -4.20 0.02
CA VAL A 295 7.52 -4.44 -1.40
C VAL A 295 6.20 -4.59 -2.16
N TYR A 296 6.02 -3.78 -3.18
CA TYR A 296 4.87 -3.80 -4.10
C TYR A 296 5.06 -4.88 -5.17
N THR A 297 4.54 -6.09 -4.93
CA THR A 297 4.80 -7.26 -5.78
C THR A 297 3.99 -7.33 -7.05
N MET A 298 2.92 -6.55 -7.17
CA MET A 298 1.97 -6.60 -8.29
C MET A 298 1.38 -8.01 -8.51
N ASN A 299 1.11 -8.76 -7.44
CA ASN A 299 0.65 -10.16 -7.44
C ASN A 299 1.62 -11.13 -8.14
N ARG A 300 2.93 -10.84 -8.10
CA ARG A 300 3.97 -11.66 -8.71
C ARG A 300 4.81 -12.37 -7.64
N PRO A 301 4.46 -13.60 -7.25
CA PRO A 301 5.15 -14.32 -6.16
C PRO A 301 6.63 -14.57 -6.47
N GLU A 302 7.01 -14.70 -7.74
CA GLU A 302 8.40 -14.84 -8.15
C GLU A 302 9.28 -13.67 -7.75
N ILE A 303 8.73 -12.46 -7.66
CA ILE A 303 9.44 -11.27 -7.18
C ILE A 303 9.72 -11.41 -5.67
N ALA A 304 8.69 -11.74 -4.88
CA ALA A 304 8.82 -11.91 -3.45
C ALA A 304 9.86 -12.99 -3.10
N ILE A 305 9.76 -14.15 -3.75
CA ILE A 305 10.68 -15.28 -3.55
C ILE A 305 12.12 -14.88 -3.89
N ARG A 306 12.35 -14.22 -5.01
CA ARG A 306 13.71 -13.83 -5.43
C ARG A 306 14.30 -12.78 -4.49
N ILE A 307 13.54 -11.79 -4.04
CA ILE A 307 14.02 -10.79 -3.08
C ILE A 307 14.38 -11.47 -1.75
N MET A 308 13.51 -12.34 -1.21
CA MET A 308 13.79 -13.02 0.05
C MET A 308 15.01 -13.95 -0.03
N LEU A 309 15.18 -14.64 -1.15
CA LEU A 309 16.40 -15.45 -1.39
C LEU A 309 17.66 -14.60 -1.41
N ASN A 310 17.62 -13.43 -2.07
CA ASN A 310 18.77 -12.52 -2.13
C ASN A 310 19.10 -11.89 -0.76
N LEU A 311 18.10 -11.74 0.11
CA LEU A 311 18.25 -11.11 1.43
C LEU A 311 18.45 -12.11 2.56
N HIS A 312 18.38 -13.42 2.29
CA HIS A 312 18.36 -14.48 3.31
C HIS A 312 19.45 -14.30 4.39
N GLY A 313 20.69 -14.05 3.99
CA GLY A 313 21.80 -13.87 4.93
C GLY A 313 21.82 -12.53 5.68
N ILE A 314 20.92 -11.61 5.33
CA ILE A 314 20.83 -10.27 5.92
C ILE A 314 19.70 -10.20 6.98
N ILE A 315 18.60 -10.94 6.72
CA ILE A 315 17.38 -10.94 7.56
C ILE A 315 17.27 -12.18 8.46
N ALA A 316 18.25 -13.08 8.41
CA ALA A 316 18.31 -14.32 9.21
C ALA A 316 18.49 -14.06 10.72
#